data_75640ba5d4b201d272cca63ce570107d
#
_entry.id   75640ba5d4b201d272cca63ce570107d
#
_cell.length_a   1.000
_cell.length_b   1.000
_cell.length_c   1.000
_cell.angle_alpha   90.00
_cell.angle_beta   90.00
_cell.angle_gamma   90.00
#
_symmetry.space_group_name_H-M   'P 1'
#
loop_
_entity.id
_entity.type
_entity.pdbx_description
1 polymer ?
#
loop_
_entity_poly.entity_id
_entity_poly.type
_entity_poly.pdbx_seq_one_letter_code
_entity_poly.pdbx_strand_id
1 'polypeptide(L)'
;MKKRRVSRLLLILAVTIAMIAATAVVASAATINKNDADYKYSKTLEDGTVVSFTRDLINEPVATDYIQCKIQLREGDEFGNYPFFGLTYSKRLPNQEWDKNGTVAYGVLNIKGSNLKQGTYSLTCNGDGWKNYTIDFFYANFQKATKMMITTYPDKILFNADRLTRDQHGEYTNVFVKGHNFDAMLKNGWGEWMATKAPSTMKPGKKYNLYAGQIDRVNNYQVNSKVYKLATVTMGPSTKPVIKSVKISNVKVKRYFSYNEGKYRYKTTFKMTVTLSKMAKGAKGIDLTTSVNGISSYKTLKGTKNTYTANFNWDMPMSLKGKTVSVKVKTYNDTKYKAYSYDSKAKKAKI
;
A
#
# COMPACT_ATOMS: atom_id res chain seq x y z
N MET A 1 -48.39 -7.92 -25.08
CA MET A 1 -47.77 -8.24 -23.74
C MET A 1 -46.91 -9.51 -23.72
N LYS A 2 -47.04 -10.48 -24.63
CA LYS A 2 -46.22 -11.73 -24.62
C LYS A 2 -44.72 -11.53 -25.01
N LYS A 3 -44.37 -10.63 -25.94
CA LYS A 3 -42.96 -10.40 -26.35
C LYS A 3 -42.01 -9.89 -25.25
N ARG A 4 -42.49 -9.09 -24.28
CA ARG A 4 -41.64 -8.57 -23.18
C ARG A 4 -41.31 -9.60 -22.10
N ARG A 5 -42.09 -10.66 -21.93
CA ARG A 5 -41.81 -11.76 -20.97
C ARG A 5 -40.72 -12.69 -21.48
N VAL A 6 -40.71 -13.00 -22.79
CA VAL A 6 -39.70 -13.86 -23.41
C VAL A 6 -38.31 -13.22 -23.36
N SER A 7 -38.20 -11.92 -23.61
CA SER A 7 -36.90 -11.23 -23.55
C SER A 7 -36.30 -11.15 -22.14
N ARG A 8 -37.15 -11.05 -21.10
CA ARG A 8 -36.68 -11.08 -19.71
C ARG A 8 -36.21 -12.46 -19.27
N LEU A 9 -36.91 -13.53 -19.71
CA LEU A 9 -36.48 -14.89 -19.42
C LEU A 9 -35.16 -15.25 -20.11
N LEU A 10 -34.96 -14.81 -21.37
CA LEU A 10 -33.70 -14.99 -22.08
C LEU A 10 -32.55 -14.22 -21.45
N LEU A 11 -32.80 -13.00 -20.94
CA LEU A 11 -31.77 -12.21 -20.24
C LEU A 11 -31.38 -12.86 -18.90
N ILE A 12 -32.36 -13.37 -18.14
CA ILE A 12 -32.10 -14.08 -16.88
C ILE A 12 -31.32 -15.36 -17.15
N LEU A 13 -31.67 -16.12 -18.18
CA LEU A 13 -30.98 -17.35 -18.56
C LEU A 13 -29.53 -17.05 -18.99
N ALA A 14 -29.31 -15.99 -19.78
CA ALA A 14 -27.97 -15.56 -20.22
C ALA A 14 -27.09 -15.10 -19.04
N VAL A 15 -27.67 -14.36 -18.07
CA VAL A 15 -26.96 -13.92 -16.86
C VAL A 15 -26.64 -15.12 -15.95
N THR A 16 -27.56 -16.10 -15.84
CA THR A 16 -27.31 -17.31 -15.03
C THR A 16 -26.24 -18.20 -15.67
N ILE A 17 -26.23 -18.35 -17.00
CA ILE A 17 -25.18 -19.08 -17.72
C ILE A 17 -23.84 -18.35 -17.62
N ALA A 18 -23.81 -17.03 -17.69
CA ALA A 18 -22.58 -16.23 -17.49
C ALA A 18 -22.05 -16.32 -16.06
N MET A 19 -22.93 -16.36 -15.03
CA MET A 19 -22.52 -16.58 -13.65
C MET A 19 -22.02 -18.02 -13.40
N ILE A 20 -22.61 -19.03 -14.02
CA ILE A 20 -22.12 -20.41 -13.93
C ILE A 20 -20.79 -20.57 -14.68
N ALA A 21 -20.60 -19.91 -15.82
CA ALA A 21 -19.32 -19.90 -16.51
C ALA A 21 -18.23 -19.12 -15.75
N ALA A 22 -18.60 -18.09 -14.97
CA ALA A 22 -17.66 -17.34 -14.13
C ALA A 22 -17.25 -18.07 -12.83
N THR A 23 -18.04 -19.08 -12.41
CA THR A 23 -17.71 -19.90 -11.21
C THR A 23 -16.97 -21.18 -11.53
N ALA A 24 -16.89 -21.57 -12.79
CA ALA A 24 -16.08 -22.70 -13.26
C ALA A 24 -14.67 -22.26 -13.70
N VAL A 25 -13.99 -21.43 -12.92
CA VAL A 25 -12.53 -21.52 -12.85
C VAL A 25 -12.25 -22.78 -12.02
N VAL A 26 -12.35 -23.93 -12.65
CA VAL A 26 -11.69 -25.14 -12.17
C VAL A 26 -10.22 -24.72 -12.05
N ALA A 27 -9.75 -24.54 -10.80
CA ALA A 27 -8.33 -24.46 -10.54
C ALA A 27 -7.79 -25.78 -11.12
N SER A 28 -7.14 -25.73 -12.30
CA SER A 28 -6.49 -26.91 -12.84
C SER A 28 -5.50 -27.34 -11.79
N ALA A 29 -5.71 -28.51 -11.19
CA ALA A 29 -4.71 -29.11 -10.33
C ALA A 29 -3.42 -29.15 -11.14
N ALA A 30 -2.32 -28.66 -10.58
CA ALA A 30 -1.05 -28.69 -11.32
C ALA A 30 -0.71 -30.16 -11.57
N THR A 31 -0.52 -30.53 -12.82
CA THR A 31 -0.13 -31.90 -13.17
C THR A 31 1.25 -32.18 -12.57
N ILE A 32 1.43 -33.36 -11.97
CA ILE A 32 2.72 -33.80 -11.46
C ILE A 32 3.71 -33.87 -12.64
N ASN A 33 4.83 -33.15 -12.51
CA ASN A 33 5.91 -33.19 -13.46
C ASN A 33 6.79 -34.42 -13.19
N LYS A 34 6.96 -35.30 -14.19
CA LYS A 34 7.82 -36.51 -14.11
C LYS A 34 9.08 -36.38 -14.97
N ASN A 35 9.37 -35.21 -15.53
CA ASN A 35 10.58 -34.97 -16.28
C ASN A 35 11.77 -34.70 -15.35
N ASP A 36 12.64 -35.66 -15.16
CA ASP A 36 13.81 -35.54 -14.27
C ASP A 36 14.74 -34.37 -14.61
N ALA A 37 14.83 -33.99 -15.87
CA ALA A 37 15.69 -32.90 -16.31
C ALA A 37 15.23 -31.52 -15.75
N ASP A 38 14.00 -31.41 -15.29
CA ASP A 38 13.46 -30.18 -14.72
C ASP A 38 13.81 -30.00 -13.24
N TYR A 39 14.23 -31.08 -12.54
CA TYR A 39 14.58 -31.06 -11.11
C TYR A 39 16.07 -30.71 -10.92
N LYS A 40 16.37 -29.43 -11.06
CA LYS A 40 17.75 -28.91 -11.08
C LYS A 40 18.33 -28.60 -9.71
N TYR A 41 17.49 -28.49 -8.70
CA TYR A 41 17.86 -28.05 -7.35
C TYR A 41 17.64 -29.21 -6.40
N SER A 42 18.71 -29.84 -5.95
CA SER A 42 18.63 -31.02 -5.11
C SER A 42 19.51 -30.90 -3.87
N LYS A 43 19.11 -31.58 -2.81
CA LYS A 43 19.89 -31.80 -1.61
C LYS A 43 19.88 -33.26 -1.24
N THR A 44 21.07 -33.79 -1.02
CA THR A 44 21.25 -35.14 -0.48
C THR A 44 21.23 -35.05 1.04
N LEU A 45 20.42 -35.89 1.67
CA LEU A 45 20.31 -36.04 3.11
C LEU A 45 21.42 -36.94 3.67
N GLU A 46 21.57 -36.96 5.00
CA GLU A 46 22.57 -37.75 5.69
C GLU A 46 22.40 -39.27 5.45
N ASP A 47 21.18 -39.73 5.21
CA ASP A 47 20.82 -41.13 4.93
C ASP A 47 20.98 -41.50 3.45
N GLY A 48 21.39 -40.57 2.60
CA GLY A 48 21.54 -40.77 1.16
C GLY A 48 20.28 -40.48 0.34
N THR A 49 19.13 -40.15 0.98
CA THR A 49 17.92 -39.72 0.27
C THR A 49 18.16 -38.37 -0.41
N VAL A 50 17.68 -38.23 -1.66
CA VAL A 50 17.81 -37.02 -2.44
C VAL A 50 16.43 -36.36 -2.59
N VAL A 51 16.32 -35.12 -2.15
CA VAL A 51 15.14 -34.30 -2.36
C VAL A 51 15.44 -33.21 -3.39
N SER A 52 14.64 -33.14 -4.44
CA SER A 52 14.87 -32.23 -5.58
C SER A 52 13.62 -31.38 -5.88
N PHE A 53 13.87 -30.20 -6.45
CA PHE A 53 12.83 -29.25 -6.82
C PHE A 53 13.07 -28.70 -8.23
N THR A 54 12.00 -28.27 -8.88
CA THR A 54 12.09 -27.63 -10.20
C THR A 54 12.53 -26.16 -10.11
N ARG A 55 12.67 -25.62 -8.90
CA ARG A 55 13.16 -24.26 -8.63
C ARG A 55 14.01 -24.19 -7.38
N ASP A 56 14.88 -23.20 -7.34
CA ASP A 56 15.75 -22.96 -6.19
C ASP A 56 14.94 -22.36 -5.03
N LEU A 57 14.51 -23.20 -4.10
CA LEU A 57 13.77 -22.75 -2.92
C LEU A 57 14.63 -21.99 -1.92
N ILE A 58 15.94 -22.15 -1.97
CA ILE A 58 16.88 -21.54 -1.02
C ILE A 58 17.27 -20.14 -1.47
N ASN A 59 17.58 -19.99 -2.77
CA ASN A 59 18.13 -18.75 -3.31
C ASN A 59 17.10 -17.92 -4.08
N GLU A 60 15.94 -18.50 -4.44
CA GLU A 60 14.89 -17.78 -5.15
C GLU A 60 13.58 -17.74 -4.35
N PRO A 61 12.90 -16.58 -4.30
CA PRO A 61 11.60 -16.49 -3.66
C PRO A 61 10.56 -17.30 -4.41
N VAL A 62 9.76 -18.04 -3.67
CA VAL A 62 8.63 -18.77 -4.23
C VAL A 62 7.47 -17.80 -4.46
N ALA A 63 7.17 -17.49 -5.71
CA ALA A 63 6.07 -16.61 -6.14
C ALA A 63 5.03 -17.37 -6.98
N THR A 64 4.96 -18.69 -6.83
CA THR A 64 4.05 -19.56 -7.59
C THR A 64 3.00 -20.18 -6.69
N ASP A 65 1.93 -20.63 -7.33
CA ASP A 65 0.85 -21.33 -6.64
C ASP A 65 1.22 -22.78 -6.28
N TYR A 66 2.24 -23.32 -6.93
CA TYR A 66 2.64 -24.74 -6.80
C TYR A 66 4.15 -24.90 -6.75
N ILE A 67 4.62 -25.90 -5.98
CA ILE A 67 6.01 -26.37 -5.97
C ILE A 67 6.01 -27.82 -6.44
N GLN A 68 6.81 -28.12 -7.45
CA GLN A 68 7.09 -29.49 -7.92
C GLN A 68 8.31 -30.03 -7.17
N CYS A 69 8.21 -31.24 -6.63
CA CYS A 69 9.30 -31.91 -5.91
C CYS A 69 9.43 -33.36 -6.34
N LYS A 70 10.66 -33.88 -6.19
CA LYS A 70 11.01 -35.27 -6.40
C LYS A 70 11.76 -35.77 -5.18
N ILE A 71 11.43 -36.93 -4.70
CA ILE A 71 12.18 -37.64 -3.65
C ILE A 71 12.71 -38.93 -4.23
N GLN A 72 14.01 -39.14 -4.11
CA GLN A 72 14.70 -40.36 -4.49
C GLN A 72 15.26 -41.00 -3.22
N LEU A 73 14.71 -42.14 -2.80
CA LEU A 73 15.24 -42.90 -1.69
C LEU A 73 16.57 -43.57 -2.08
N ARG A 74 17.35 -43.90 -1.09
CA ARG A 74 18.53 -44.72 -1.26
C ARG A 74 18.16 -46.11 -1.83
N GLU A 75 19.07 -46.73 -2.57
CA GLU A 75 18.87 -48.08 -3.08
C GLU A 75 18.64 -49.08 -1.93
N GLY A 76 17.59 -49.87 -2.04
CA GLY A 76 17.17 -50.84 -1.02
C GLY A 76 16.13 -50.30 -0.02
N ASP A 77 15.85 -49.00 -0.02
CA ASP A 77 14.79 -48.43 0.79
C ASP A 77 13.46 -48.34 0.01
N GLU A 78 12.33 -48.39 0.73
CA GLU A 78 10.99 -48.30 0.14
C GLU A 78 10.16 -47.18 0.82
N PHE A 79 9.26 -46.59 0.06
CA PHE A 79 8.25 -45.69 0.66
C PHE A 79 7.24 -46.53 1.42
N GLY A 80 7.21 -46.42 2.76
CA GLY A 80 6.15 -47.03 3.59
C GLY A 80 4.82 -46.37 3.33
N ASN A 81 4.65 -45.15 3.80
CA ASN A 81 3.55 -44.27 3.48
C ASN A 81 3.94 -43.23 2.43
N TYR A 82 2.97 -42.52 1.87
CA TYR A 82 3.28 -41.41 0.99
C TYR A 82 4.05 -40.32 1.76
N PRO A 83 5.11 -39.76 1.19
CA PRO A 83 5.78 -38.63 1.77
C PRO A 83 4.78 -37.47 1.89
N PHE A 84 4.94 -36.65 2.90
CA PHE A 84 4.16 -35.45 3.03
C PHE A 84 5.02 -34.29 3.45
N PHE A 85 4.65 -33.09 3.00
CA PHE A 85 5.27 -31.85 3.43
C PHE A 85 4.36 -31.15 4.43
N GLY A 86 4.96 -30.63 5.51
CA GLY A 86 4.33 -29.76 6.47
C GLY A 86 5.00 -28.39 6.48
N LEU A 87 4.27 -27.37 6.87
CA LEU A 87 4.85 -26.08 7.23
C LEU A 87 5.27 -26.12 8.69
N THR A 88 6.30 -25.36 9.04
CA THR A 88 6.71 -25.15 10.43
C THR A 88 5.49 -24.77 11.26
N TYR A 89 5.25 -25.46 12.36
CA TYR A 89 4.04 -25.43 13.20
C TYR A 89 2.90 -26.38 12.76
N SER A 90 3.23 -27.56 12.22
CA SER A 90 2.33 -28.72 12.11
C SER A 90 1.11 -28.60 11.18
N LYS A 91 1.13 -27.74 10.19
CA LYS A 91 0.08 -27.78 9.17
C LYS A 91 0.58 -28.51 7.92
N ARG A 92 0.00 -29.68 7.65
CA ARG A 92 0.14 -30.34 6.36
C ARG A 92 -0.33 -29.37 5.28
N LEU A 93 0.47 -29.24 4.18
CA LEU A 93 0.02 -28.49 3.01
C LEU A 93 -1.21 -29.17 2.40
N PRO A 94 -2.32 -28.46 2.21
CA PRO A 94 -3.49 -29.04 1.58
C PRO A 94 -3.20 -29.38 0.11
N ASN A 95 -3.93 -30.37 -0.42
CA ASN A 95 -3.89 -30.73 -1.84
C ASN A 95 -2.49 -31.09 -2.36
N GLN A 96 -1.79 -31.97 -1.63
CA GLN A 96 -0.57 -32.59 -2.11
C GLN A 96 -0.95 -33.80 -2.94
N GLU A 97 -0.41 -33.88 -4.14
CA GLU A 97 -0.55 -35.05 -5.02
C GLU A 97 0.81 -35.70 -5.20
N TRP A 98 0.87 -37.00 -5.09
CA TRP A 98 2.08 -37.81 -5.21
C TRP A 98 1.87 -38.95 -6.16
N ASP A 99 2.91 -39.25 -6.95
CA ASP A 99 3.03 -40.40 -7.80
C ASP A 99 4.36 -41.09 -7.46
N LYS A 100 4.30 -42.30 -6.98
CA LYS A 100 5.47 -43.08 -6.59
C LYS A 100 5.71 -44.28 -7.52
N ASN A 101 6.97 -44.54 -7.83
CA ASN A 101 7.41 -45.69 -8.60
C ASN A 101 8.73 -46.20 -8.01
N GLY A 102 8.67 -47.37 -7.34
CA GLY A 102 9.83 -47.92 -6.64
C GLY A 102 10.38 -46.95 -5.58
N THR A 103 11.66 -46.58 -5.73
CA THR A 103 12.37 -45.66 -4.83
C THR A 103 12.16 -44.18 -5.15
N VAL A 104 11.37 -43.84 -6.16
CA VAL A 104 11.14 -42.45 -6.59
C VAL A 104 9.70 -42.02 -6.33
N ALA A 105 9.52 -40.85 -5.79
CA ALA A 105 8.22 -40.17 -5.69
C ALA A 105 8.29 -38.78 -6.30
N TYR A 106 7.33 -38.46 -7.17
CA TYR A 106 7.13 -37.13 -7.70
C TYR A 106 5.90 -36.51 -7.01
N GLY A 107 6.00 -35.25 -6.63
CA GLY A 107 4.93 -34.57 -5.93
C GLY A 107 4.71 -33.15 -6.40
N VAL A 108 3.48 -32.69 -6.22
CA VAL A 108 3.10 -31.30 -6.37
C VAL A 108 2.49 -30.77 -5.07
N LEU A 109 3.00 -29.65 -4.60
CA LEU A 109 2.58 -28.99 -3.37
C LEU A 109 1.79 -27.74 -3.72
N ASN A 110 0.57 -27.65 -3.26
CA ASN A 110 -0.29 -26.46 -3.47
C ASN A 110 -0.01 -25.41 -2.39
N ILE A 111 0.83 -24.44 -2.71
CA ILE A 111 1.16 -23.33 -1.80
C ILE A 111 0.00 -22.35 -1.68
N LYS A 112 -0.70 -22.06 -2.77
CA LYS A 112 -1.83 -21.13 -2.78
C LYS A 112 -2.98 -21.58 -1.88
N GLY A 113 -3.30 -22.88 -1.89
CA GLY A 113 -4.33 -23.47 -1.02
C GLY A 113 -4.00 -23.38 0.47
N SER A 114 -2.75 -23.07 0.83
CA SER A 114 -2.29 -22.88 2.21
C SER A 114 -2.54 -21.47 2.75
N ASN A 115 -3.02 -20.53 1.91
CA ASN A 115 -3.26 -19.12 2.28
C ASN A 115 -2.06 -18.46 2.97
N LEU A 116 -0.85 -18.72 2.48
CA LEU A 116 0.37 -18.16 3.06
C LEU A 116 0.41 -16.64 2.85
N LYS A 117 0.84 -15.95 3.88
CA LYS A 117 1.25 -14.55 3.78
C LYS A 117 2.68 -14.49 3.29
N GLN A 118 3.11 -13.33 2.80
CA GLN A 118 4.52 -13.12 2.48
C GLN A 118 5.37 -13.30 3.74
N GLY A 119 6.43 -14.07 3.63
CA GLY A 119 7.34 -14.35 4.75
C GLY A 119 8.19 -15.60 4.52
N THR A 120 9.07 -15.87 5.48
CA THR A 120 9.89 -17.10 5.50
C THR A 120 9.09 -18.22 6.15
N TYR A 121 9.15 -19.39 5.52
CA TYR A 121 8.50 -20.61 5.99
C TYR A 121 9.49 -21.76 5.91
N SER A 122 9.34 -22.72 6.81
CA SER A 122 10.08 -23.97 6.75
C SER A 122 9.18 -25.07 6.21
N LEU A 123 9.62 -25.69 5.14
CA LEU A 123 8.98 -26.88 4.55
C LEU A 123 9.64 -28.10 5.17
N THR A 124 8.88 -28.86 5.94
CA THR A 124 9.34 -30.12 6.54
C THR A 124 8.81 -31.28 5.73
N CYS A 125 9.69 -32.11 5.24
CA CYS A 125 9.36 -33.36 4.57
C CYS A 125 9.45 -34.49 5.57
N ASN A 126 8.36 -35.22 5.75
CA ASN A 126 8.25 -36.36 6.66
C ASN A 126 7.85 -37.61 5.86
N GLY A 127 8.41 -38.73 6.22
CA GLY A 127 8.03 -40.03 5.67
C GLY A 127 8.34 -41.15 6.65
N ASP A 128 7.58 -42.24 6.58
CA ASP A 128 7.85 -43.41 7.42
C ASP A 128 9.18 -44.06 7.01
N GLY A 129 10.02 -44.26 7.99
CA GLY A 129 11.29 -44.99 7.79
C GLY A 129 12.45 -44.12 7.34
N TRP A 130 12.29 -42.82 7.16
CA TRP A 130 13.40 -41.91 6.79
C TRP A 130 13.38 -40.61 7.64
N LYS A 131 14.56 -40.02 7.75
CA LYS A 131 14.74 -38.82 8.63
C LYS A 131 13.95 -37.64 8.11
N ASN A 132 13.39 -36.88 9.04
CA ASN A 132 12.74 -35.61 8.75
C ASN A 132 13.74 -34.63 8.13
N TYR A 133 13.30 -33.95 7.08
CA TYR A 133 14.09 -32.97 6.38
C TYR A 133 13.37 -31.63 6.31
N THR A 134 14.06 -30.55 6.62
CA THR A 134 13.51 -29.20 6.60
C THR A 134 14.27 -28.32 5.62
N ILE A 135 13.54 -27.59 4.79
CA ILE A 135 14.07 -26.58 3.89
C ILE A 135 13.33 -25.26 4.11
N ASP A 136 14.08 -24.20 4.32
CA ASP A 136 13.51 -22.87 4.45
C ASP A 136 13.35 -22.23 3.06
N PHE A 137 12.20 -21.62 2.84
CA PHE A 137 11.92 -20.86 1.63
C PHE A 137 11.20 -19.55 1.93
N PHE A 138 11.37 -18.57 1.07
CA PHE A 138 10.64 -17.33 1.16
C PHE A 138 9.46 -17.31 0.19
N TYR A 139 8.25 -17.17 0.73
CA TYR A 139 7.05 -17.02 -0.08
C TYR A 139 6.80 -15.55 -0.38
N ALA A 140 6.89 -15.16 -1.65
CA ALA A 140 6.71 -13.79 -2.12
C ALA A 140 5.30 -13.59 -2.65
N ASN A 141 4.38 -13.17 -1.78
CA ASN A 141 3.03 -12.77 -2.15
C ASN A 141 2.86 -11.27 -1.98
N PHE A 142 3.55 -10.50 -2.82
CA PHE A 142 3.50 -9.04 -2.76
C PHE A 142 2.12 -8.53 -3.17
N GLN A 143 1.43 -7.90 -2.24
CA GLN A 143 0.19 -7.19 -2.51
C GLN A 143 0.50 -5.74 -2.91
N LYS A 144 -0.31 -5.20 -3.83
CA LYS A 144 -0.14 -3.80 -4.25
C LYS A 144 -0.43 -2.85 -3.09
N ALA A 145 0.40 -1.84 -2.92
CA ALA A 145 0.19 -0.76 -1.95
C ALA A 145 -1.00 0.11 -2.41
N THR A 146 -2.22 -0.22 -2.00
CA THR A 146 -3.46 0.46 -2.44
C THR A 146 -3.90 1.60 -1.53
N LYS A 147 -3.43 1.63 -0.29
CA LYS A 147 -3.85 2.60 0.75
C LYS A 147 -2.82 3.72 0.96
N MET A 148 -2.08 4.09 -0.06
CA MET A 148 -1.11 5.17 0.06
C MET A 148 -1.77 6.52 -0.16
N MET A 149 -1.64 7.43 0.81
CA MET A 149 -2.02 8.83 0.62
C MET A 149 -0.89 9.57 -0.08
N ILE A 150 -1.23 10.30 -1.13
CA ILE A 150 -0.27 11.04 -1.94
C ILE A 150 -0.70 12.51 -2.00
N THR A 151 0.27 13.39 -1.76
CA THR A 151 0.07 14.84 -1.87
C THR A 151 1.23 15.43 -2.67
N THR A 152 0.93 16.25 -3.66
CA THR A 152 1.95 16.86 -4.52
C THR A 152 2.09 18.35 -4.26
N TYR A 153 3.29 18.86 -4.44
CA TYR A 153 3.67 20.27 -4.45
C TYR A 153 4.39 20.58 -5.78
N PRO A 154 4.70 21.82 -6.08
CA PRO A 154 5.42 22.14 -7.32
C PRO A 154 6.81 21.47 -7.44
N ASP A 155 7.44 21.17 -6.31
CA ASP A 155 8.82 20.73 -6.19
C ASP A 155 9.01 19.43 -5.40
N LYS A 156 7.93 18.82 -4.92
CA LYS A 156 8.00 17.56 -4.13
C LYS A 156 6.70 16.78 -4.14
N ILE A 157 6.81 15.50 -3.82
CA ILE A 157 5.68 14.62 -3.54
C ILE A 157 5.80 14.13 -2.09
N LEU A 158 4.70 14.15 -1.35
CA LEU A 158 4.59 13.55 -0.03
C LEU A 158 3.82 12.25 -0.14
N PHE A 159 4.35 11.23 0.52
CA PHE A 159 3.74 9.92 0.64
C PHE A 159 3.46 9.63 2.11
N ASN A 160 2.30 9.05 2.39
CA ASN A 160 2.00 8.41 3.65
C ASN A 160 1.53 6.99 3.34
N ALA A 161 2.37 6.02 3.65
CA ALA A 161 2.05 4.60 3.54
C ALA A 161 1.25 4.21 4.78
N ASP A 162 -0.08 4.28 4.68
CA ASP A 162 -0.95 3.95 5.79
C ASP A 162 -0.81 2.46 6.15
N ARG A 163 -0.34 2.19 7.35
CA ARG A 163 -0.40 0.93 8.14
C ARG A 163 -0.37 -0.40 7.36
N LEU A 164 0.38 -0.44 6.25
CA LEU A 164 0.61 -1.69 5.55
C LEU A 164 1.58 -2.52 6.37
N THR A 165 1.21 -3.75 6.68
CA THR A 165 2.11 -4.65 7.40
C THR A 165 3.22 -5.12 6.46
N ARG A 166 4.43 -5.33 6.99
CA ARG A 166 5.58 -5.87 6.27
C ARG A 166 5.21 -7.14 5.50
N ASP A 167 4.46 -8.03 6.13
CA ASP A 167 4.05 -9.33 5.59
C ASP A 167 3.17 -9.25 4.34
N GLN A 168 2.55 -8.09 4.09
CA GLN A 168 1.62 -7.91 2.97
C GLN A 168 2.25 -7.19 1.78
N HIS A 169 3.29 -6.38 2.01
CA HIS A 169 3.78 -5.41 1.03
C HIS A 169 5.31 -5.41 0.83
N GLY A 170 6.02 -6.30 1.51
CA GLY A 170 7.47 -6.26 1.58
C GLY A 170 7.98 -5.23 2.60
N GLU A 171 9.29 -5.14 2.78
CA GLU A 171 9.91 -4.20 3.71
C GLU A 171 9.82 -2.75 3.22
N TYR A 172 10.01 -2.55 1.92
CA TYR A 172 9.98 -1.24 1.28
C TYR A 172 9.06 -1.23 0.06
N THR A 173 8.48 -0.06 -0.20
CA THR A 173 7.85 0.24 -1.48
C THR A 173 8.69 1.28 -2.21
N ASN A 174 9.25 0.92 -3.35
CA ASN A 174 9.92 1.84 -4.24
C ASN A 174 8.92 2.49 -5.18
N VAL A 175 8.80 3.82 -5.14
CA VAL A 175 7.91 4.60 -6.01
C VAL A 175 8.74 5.44 -6.95
N PHE A 176 8.51 5.33 -8.25
CA PHE A 176 9.27 6.03 -9.28
C PHE A 176 8.40 6.54 -10.43
N VAL A 177 8.99 7.41 -11.26
CA VAL A 177 8.35 7.95 -12.47
C VAL A 177 9.22 7.60 -13.67
N LYS A 178 8.69 6.87 -14.65
CA LYS A 178 9.43 6.47 -15.86
C LYS A 178 9.89 7.71 -16.64
N GLY A 179 11.15 7.71 -17.06
CA GLY A 179 11.76 8.81 -17.82
C GLY A 179 12.16 10.05 -16.97
N HIS A 180 12.05 9.95 -15.64
CA HIS A 180 12.45 10.99 -14.71
C HIS A 180 13.33 10.43 -13.61
N ASN A 181 14.33 11.16 -13.17
CA ASN A 181 15.14 10.79 -12.01
C ASN A 181 14.37 11.08 -10.70
N PHE A 182 13.26 10.36 -10.51
CA PHE A 182 12.44 10.41 -9.32
C PHE A 182 12.34 9.01 -8.75
N ASP A 183 12.81 8.84 -7.53
CA ASP A 183 12.81 7.58 -6.80
C ASP A 183 12.54 7.86 -5.31
N ALA A 184 11.57 7.16 -4.75
CA ALA A 184 11.17 7.29 -3.35
C ALA A 184 11.09 5.89 -2.72
N MET A 185 12.06 5.58 -1.88
CA MET A 185 12.09 4.35 -1.09
C MET A 185 11.28 4.54 0.19
N LEU A 186 10.09 3.96 0.24
CA LEU A 186 9.15 4.09 1.36
C LEU A 186 9.20 2.83 2.19
N LYS A 187 9.46 2.97 3.49
CA LYS A 187 9.37 1.85 4.44
C LYS A 187 7.90 1.54 4.70
N ASN A 188 7.49 0.31 4.47
CA ASN A 188 6.13 -0.12 4.72
C ASN A 188 5.82 -0.17 6.24
N GLY A 189 4.56 0.09 6.60
CA GLY A 189 4.12 0.08 7.99
C GLY A 189 4.39 1.36 8.80
N TRP A 190 4.98 2.38 8.18
CA TRP A 190 5.20 3.68 8.82
C TRP A 190 4.12 4.67 8.38
N GLY A 191 3.28 5.10 9.34
CA GLY A 191 2.25 6.12 9.12
C GLY A 191 2.79 7.55 8.97
N GLU A 192 4.09 7.72 8.75
CA GLU A 192 4.73 9.03 8.64
C GLU A 192 4.74 9.55 7.20
N TRP A 193 4.63 10.87 7.07
CA TRP A 193 4.73 11.53 5.78
C TRP A 193 6.18 11.61 5.32
N MET A 194 6.49 10.95 4.21
CA MET A 194 7.79 11.05 3.55
C MET A 194 7.72 12.06 2.41
N ALA A 195 8.62 13.04 2.42
CA ALA A 195 8.74 14.04 1.36
C ALA A 195 9.89 13.67 0.42
N THR A 196 9.58 13.48 -0.86
CA THR A 196 10.60 13.26 -1.90
C THR A 196 10.61 14.43 -2.86
N LYS A 197 11.80 15.03 -3.06
CA LYS A 197 12.01 16.14 -3.98
C LYS A 197 11.75 15.70 -5.42
N ALA A 198 10.95 16.45 -6.14
CA ALA A 198 10.75 16.22 -7.57
C ALA A 198 11.93 16.78 -8.37
N PRO A 199 12.46 16.06 -9.38
CA PRO A 199 13.49 16.59 -10.26
C PRO A 199 12.95 17.72 -11.14
N SER A 200 13.81 18.57 -11.63
CA SER A 200 13.46 19.72 -12.49
C SER A 200 12.77 19.33 -13.80
N THR A 201 12.91 18.07 -14.22
CA THR A 201 12.21 17.49 -15.37
C THR A 201 10.71 17.28 -15.11
N MET A 202 10.28 17.15 -13.85
CA MET A 202 8.88 17.08 -13.46
C MET A 202 8.31 18.49 -13.26
N LYS A 203 7.54 18.96 -14.23
CA LYS A 203 7.04 20.34 -14.27
C LYS A 203 5.78 20.53 -13.41
N PRO A 204 5.65 21.66 -12.68
CA PRO A 204 4.42 22.02 -11.97
C PRO A 204 3.19 22.01 -12.85
N GLY A 205 2.05 21.53 -12.33
CA GLY A 205 0.77 21.47 -13.02
C GLY A 205 0.65 20.34 -14.05
N LYS A 206 1.71 19.56 -14.31
CA LYS A 206 1.67 18.43 -15.24
C LYS A 206 1.30 17.13 -14.54
N LYS A 207 0.71 16.20 -15.28
CA LYS A 207 0.33 14.86 -14.81
C LYS A 207 1.47 13.87 -15.00
N TYR A 208 1.67 13.00 -14.01
CA TYR A 208 2.66 11.93 -14.02
C TYR A 208 2.06 10.63 -13.53
N ASN A 209 2.47 9.52 -14.12
CA ASN A 209 2.15 8.19 -13.63
C ASN A 209 3.24 7.76 -12.65
N LEU A 210 2.84 7.51 -11.40
CA LEU A 210 3.67 6.89 -10.40
C LEU A 210 3.58 5.38 -10.55
N TYR A 211 4.72 4.71 -10.56
CA TYR A 211 4.86 3.27 -10.54
C TYR A 211 5.44 2.84 -9.21
N ALA A 212 5.08 1.66 -8.76
CA ALA A 212 5.60 1.11 -7.53
C ALA A 212 6.01 -0.36 -7.70
N GLY A 213 6.99 -0.77 -6.93
CA GLY A 213 7.38 -2.15 -6.70
C GLY A 213 7.67 -2.35 -5.22
N GLN A 214 7.34 -3.52 -4.68
CA GLN A 214 7.72 -3.88 -3.32
C GLN A 214 9.10 -4.54 -3.35
N ILE A 215 9.85 -4.30 -2.29
CA ILE A 215 11.18 -4.83 -2.06
C ILE A 215 11.20 -5.44 -0.66
N ASP A 216 11.71 -6.64 -0.55
CA ASP A 216 12.03 -7.27 0.73
C ASP A 216 13.48 -7.76 0.73
N ARG A 217 14.04 -7.98 1.91
CA ARG A 217 15.36 -8.55 2.10
C ARG A 217 15.26 -9.83 2.92
N VAL A 218 15.71 -10.92 2.34
CA VAL A 218 15.67 -12.23 2.93
C VAL A 218 17.04 -12.87 2.79
N ASN A 219 17.63 -13.36 3.88
CA ASN A 219 18.88 -14.12 3.87
C ASN A 219 20.00 -13.48 3.01
N ASN A 220 20.19 -12.14 3.13
CA ASN A 220 21.19 -11.35 2.41
C ASN A 220 20.92 -11.10 0.91
N TYR A 221 19.81 -11.49 0.34
CA TYR A 221 19.43 -11.12 -1.01
C TYR A 221 18.13 -10.28 -1.04
N GLN A 222 17.97 -9.52 -2.12
CA GLN A 222 16.84 -8.66 -2.33
C GLN A 222 15.80 -9.33 -3.22
N VAL A 223 14.56 -9.36 -2.74
CA VAL A 223 13.39 -9.85 -3.47
C VAL A 223 12.55 -8.69 -3.95
N ASN A 224 12.21 -8.68 -5.23
CA ASN A 224 11.44 -7.60 -5.84
C ASN A 224 10.10 -8.13 -6.39
N SER A 225 9.03 -7.37 -6.15
CA SER A 225 7.74 -7.62 -6.80
C SER A 225 7.74 -7.17 -8.26
N LYS A 226 6.73 -7.60 -9.02
CA LYS A 226 6.44 -6.97 -10.32
C LYS A 226 6.05 -5.50 -10.11
N VAL A 227 6.55 -4.64 -11.02
CA VAL A 227 6.20 -3.22 -11.05
C VAL A 227 4.75 -3.03 -11.51
N TYR A 228 4.02 -2.19 -10.81
CA TYR A 228 2.65 -1.82 -11.15
C TYR A 228 2.44 -0.31 -11.14
N LYS A 229 1.40 0.16 -11.83
CA LYS A 229 0.99 1.56 -11.77
C LYS A 229 0.29 1.82 -10.42
N LEU A 230 0.89 2.69 -9.59
CA LEU A 230 0.37 3.06 -8.29
C LEU A 230 -0.74 4.12 -8.40
N ALA A 231 -0.45 5.21 -9.11
CA ALA A 231 -1.35 6.35 -9.22
C ALA A 231 -1.03 7.20 -10.45
N THR A 232 -1.98 8.05 -10.85
CA THR A 232 -1.71 9.22 -11.68
C THR A 232 -1.91 10.46 -10.82
N VAL A 233 -0.88 11.28 -10.69
CA VAL A 233 -0.90 12.51 -9.90
C VAL A 233 -0.66 13.73 -10.77
N THR A 234 -1.17 14.88 -10.35
CA THR A 234 -0.82 16.18 -10.94
C THR A 234 0.15 16.88 -10.00
N MET A 235 1.30 17.33 -10.48
CA MET A 235 2.20 18.15 -9.68
C MET A 235 1.50 19.46 -9.27
N GLY A 236 1.80 19.94 -8.08
CA GLY A 236 1.24 21.19 -7.59
C GLY A 236 1.55 22.36 -8.53
N PRO A 237 0.66 23.34 -8.65
CA PRO A 237 0.90 24.54 -9.49
C PRO A 237 1.96 25.45 -8.87
N SER A 238 2.84 26.03 -9.68
CA SER A 238 3.87 26.98 -9.24
C SER A 238 3.31 28.33 -8.79
N THR A 239 2.08 28.64 -9.14
CA THR A 239 1.42 29.92 -8.78
C THR A 239 1.25 30.02 -7.28
N LYS A 240 1.93 30.98 -6.64
CA LYS A 240 1.69 31.33 -5.24
C LYS A 240 0.41 32.15 -5.12
N PRO A 241 -0.54 31.77 -4.26
CA PRO A 241 -1.72 32.61 -4.00
C PRO A 241 -1.30 33.92 -3.31
N VAL A 242 -2.07 34.96 -3.55
CA VAL A 242 -1.83 36.27 -2.95
C VAL A 242 -3.03 36.68 -2.12
N ILE A 243 -2.83 36.86 -0.82
CA ILE A 243 -3.88 37.34 0.10
C ILE A 243 -4.03 38.87 -0.05
N LYS A 244 -5.17 39.31 -0.59
CA LYS A 244 -5.55 40.72 -0.68
C LYS A 244 -5.90 41.28 0.70
N SER A 245 -6.80 40.61 1.44
CA SER A 245 -7.25 41.04 2.77
C SER A 245 -7.61 39.88 3.67
N VAL A 246 -7.50 40.11 4.97
CA VAL A 246 -8.02 39.22 6.02
C VAL A 246 -8.89 40.10 6.93
N LYS A 247 -10.17 39.72 7.10
CA LYS A 247 -11.11 40.39 8.04
C LYS A 247 -11.50 39.38 9.12
N ILE A 248 -11.48 39.83 10.35
CA ILE A 248 -11.93 39.06 11.51
C ILE A 248 -13.16 39.77 12.11
N SER A 249 -14.18 39.01 12.45
CA SER A 249 -15.42 39.47 13.00
C SER A 249 -15.99 38.48 14.02
N ASN A 250 -17.01 38.90 14.76
CA ASN A 250 -17.72 38.04 15.71
C ASN A 250 -16.80 37.39 16.75
N VAL A 251 -15.85 38.18 17.26
CA VAL A 251 -14.91 37.70 18.29
C VAL A 251 -15.64 37.56 19.62
N LYS A 252 -15.67 36.34 20.16
CA LYS A 252 -16.20 36.03 21.48
C LYS A 252 -15.13 35.29 22.28
N VAL A 253 -15.03 35.65 23.56
CA VAL A 253 -14.09 35.01 24.49
C VAL A 253 -14.88 34.52 25.69
N LYS A 254 -14.72 33.24 26.02
CA LYS A 254 -15.23 32.61 27.23
C LYS A 254 -14.07 32.13 28.07
N ARG A 255 -13.93 32.57 29.29
CA ARG A 255 -13.01 32.05 30.31
C ARG A 255 -13.72 30.92 31.04
N TYR A 256 -13.01 29.82 31.29
CA TYR A 256 -13.49 28.70 32.08
C TYR A 256 -12.33 28.05 32.83
N PHE A 257 -12.64 27.31 33.88
CA PHE A 257 -11.65 26.54 34.63
C PHE A 257 -11.58 25.13 34.05
N SER A 258 -10.37 24.69 33.68
CA SER A 258 -10.11 23.32 33.22
C SER A 258 -9.73 22.44 34.43
N TYR A 259 -10.63 21.58 34.85
CA TYR A 259 -10.40 20.67 35.98
C TYR A 259 -9.26 19.70 35.69
N ASN A 260 -9.12 19.24 34.46
CA ASN A 260 -8.04 18.32 34.05
C ASN A 260 -6.64 18.94 34.13
N GLU A 261 -6.55 20.27 33.97
CA GLU A 261 -5.27 20.99 33.97
C GLU A 261 -5.08 21.84 35.24
N GLY A 262 -6.09 21.95 36.10
CA GLY A 262 -6.06 22.75 37.32
C GLY A 262 -5.90 24.27 37.09
N LYS A 263 -6.26 24.79 35.91
CA LYS A 263 -6.03 26.19 35.54
C LYS A 263 -7.11 26.75 34.65
N TYR A 264 -7.16 28.11 34.60
CA TYR A 264 -8.07 28.81 33.69
C TYR A 264 -7.61 28.72 32.24
N ARG A 265 -8.58 28.51 31.35
CA ARG A 265 -8.43 28.52 29.90
C ARG A 265 -9.40 29.51 29.27
N TYR A 266 -9.13 29.86 28.01
CA TYR A 266 -9.91 30.83 27.24
C TYR A 266 -10.32 30.24 25.91
N LYS A 267 -11.62 30.04 25.70
CA LYS A 267 -12.16 29.64 24.42
C LYS A 267 -12.46 30.91 23.61
N THR A 268 -11.64 31.15 22.56
CA THR A 268 -11.81 32.30 21.66
C THR A 268 -12.40 31.80 20.34
N THR A 269 -13.60 32.33 20.02
CA THR A 269 -14.26 32.02 18.73
C THR A 269 -14.34 33.29 17.89
N PHE A 270 -14.12 33.12 16.58
CA PHE A 270 -14.23 34.26 15.63
C PHE A 270 -14.51 33.74 14.21
N LYS A 271 -15.04 34.61 13.36
CA LYS A 271 -15.23 34.41 11.93
C LYS A 271 -14.13 35.14 11.20
N MET A 272 -13.42 34.39 10.31
CA MET A 272 -12.37 34.93 9.45
C MET A 272 -12.80 34.90 8.00
N THR A 273 -12.68 36.00 7.29
CA THR A 273 -12.87 36.10 5.84
C THR A 273 -11.55 36.46 5.19
N VAL A 274 -11.11 35.62 4.28
CA VAL A 274 -9.86 35.77 3.51
C VAL A 274 -10.21 36.04 2.05
N THR A 275 -9.75 37.17 1.50
CA THR A 275 -9.92 37.51 0.09
C THR A 275 -8.57 37.38 -0.61
N LEU A 276 -8.54 36.67 -1.74
CA LEU A 276 -7.35 36.46 -2.57
C LEU A 276 -7.43 37.37 -3.81
N SER A 277 -6.30 37.96 -4.21
CA SER A 277 -6.18 38.66 -5.49
C SER A 277 -5.61 37.77 -6.58
N LYS A 278 -4.95 36.65 -6.20
CA LYS A 278 -4.39 35.67 -7.14
C LYS A 278 -4.55 34.25 -6.60
N MET A 279 -4.99 33.35 -7.47
CA MET A 279 -5.10 31.91 -7.23
C MET A 279 -4.48 31.13 -8.39
N ALA A 280 -4.15 29.87 -8.15
CA ALA A 280 -3.76 28.97 -9.21
C ALA A 280 -4.96 28.66 -10.12
N LYS A 281 -4.75 28.62 -11.44
CA LYS A 281 -5.77 28.23 -12.41
C LYS A 281 -6.24 26.80 -12.12
N GLY A 282 -7.56 26.63 -12.10
CA GLY A 282 -8.18 25.32 -11.83
C GLY A 282 -8.18 24.89 -10.35
N ALA A 283 -7.88 25.81 -9.43
CA ALA A 283 -7.97 25.51 -7.99
C ALA A 283 -9.39 25.08 -7.60
N LYS A 284 -9.49 24.03 -6.79
CA LYS A 284 -10.74 23.48 -6.25
C LYS A 284 -11.05 23.99 -4.85
N GLY A 285 -10.10 24.67 -4.24
CA GLY A 285 -10.22 25.23 -2.91
C GLY A 285 -8.87 25.71 -2.36
N ILE A 286 -8.89 26.01 -1.07
CA ILE A 286 -7.72 26.47 -0.33
C ILE A 286 -7.54 25.67 0.97
N ASP A 287 -6.31 25.50 1.39
CA ASP A 287 -5.99 25.21 2.79
C ASP A 287 -5.50 26.50 3.44
N LEU A 288 -6.20 26.88 4.48
CA LEU A 288 -5.96 28.06 5.29
C LEU A 288 -5.23 27.66 6.56
N THR A 289 -4.03 28.20 6.75
CA THR A 289 -3.24 28.04 7.97
C THR A 289 -3.29 29.34 8.75
N THR A 290 -3.68 29.27 10.03
CA THR A 290 -3.65 30.40 10.96
C THR A 290 -2.67 30.07 12.09
N SER A 291 -1.87 31.04 12.51
CA SER A 291 -0.91 30.85 13.59
C SER A 291 -0.91 32.05 14.54
N VAL A 292 -0.96 31.75 15.84
CA VAL A 292 -0.84 32.74 16.93
C VAL A 292 0.15 32.18 17.94
N ASN A 293 1.18 32.93 18.30
CA ASN A 293 2.21 32.52 19.28
C ASN A 293 2.78 31.11 19.03
N GLY A 294 3.06 30.78 17.75
CA GLY A 294 3.63 29.50 17.37
C GLY A 294 2.63 28.36 17.25
N ILE A 295 1.42 28.50 17.78
CA ILE A 295 0.37 27.47 17.65
C ILE A 295 -0.39 27.69 16.36
N SER A 296 -0.63 26.62 15.60
CA SER A 296 -1.28 26.67 14.29
C SER A 296 -2.59 25.88 14.26
N SER A 297 -3.53 26.39 13.46
CA SER A 297 -4.78 25.71 13.11
C SER A 297 -4.97 25.69 11.60
N TYR A 298 -5.57 24.64 11.10
CA TYR A 298 -5.74 24.39 9.66
C TYR A 298 -7.22 24.23 9.31
N LYS A 299 -7.61 24.80 8.18
CA LYS A 299 -8.95 24.67 7.61
C LYS A 299 -8.88 24.46 6.11
N THR A 300 -9.48 23.39 5.62
CA THR A 300 -9.70 23.17 4.19
C THR A 300 -11.03 23.78 3.78
N LEU A 301 -11.01 24.69 2.82
CA LEU A 301 -12.19 25.38 2.29
C LEU A 301 -12.33 25.09 0.80
N LYS A 302 -13.48 24.52 0.41
CA LYS A 302 -13.79 24.14 -0.97
C LYS A 302 -14.35 25.32 -1.76
N GLY A 303 -14.19 25.26 -3.07
CA GLY A 303 -14.75 26.22 -4.02
C GLY A 303 -13.68 26.97 -4.80
N THR A 304 -14.13 27.64 -5.87
CA THR A 304 -13.28 28.38 -6.81
C THR A 304 -13.39 29.90 -6.63
N LYS A 305 -13.93 30.34 -5.51
CA LYS A 305 -14.17 31.76 -5.17
C LYS A 305 -12.86 32.43 -4.77
N ASN A 306 -12.79 33.75 -4.95
CA ASN A 306 -11.68 34.55 -4.43
C ASN A 306 -11.82 34.92 -2.95
N THR A 307 -12.98 34.67 -2.34
CA THR A 307 -13.25 35.00 -0.93
C THR A 307 -13.73 33.75 -0.20
N TYR A 308 -13.07 33.45 0.88
CA TYR A 308 -13.35 32.29 1.73
C TYR A 308 -13.61 32.73 3.16
N THR A 309 -14.59 32.10 3.79
CA THR A 309 -14.97 32.39 5.17
C THR A 309 -14.91 31.11 6.00
N ALA A 310 -14.33 31.20 7.19
CA ALA A 310 -14.24 30.09 8.15
C ALA A 310 -14.48 30.56 9.58
N ASN A 311 -15.14 29.75 10.38
CA ASN A 311 -15.25 29.94 11.81
C ASN A 311 -14.11 29.25 12.52
N PHE A 312 -13.46 29.90 13.45
CA PHE A 312 -12.40 29.38 14.29
C PHE A 312 -12.86 29.27 15.73
N ASN A 313 -12.36 28.25 16.41
CA ASN A 313 -12.58 28.02 17.81
C ASN A 313 -11.25 27.57 18.43
N TRP A 314 -10.62 28.45 19.16
CA TRP A 314 -9.32 28.20 19.77
C TRP A 314 -9.47 28.09 21.27
N ASP A 315 -8.90 27.06 21.85
CA ASP A 315 -8.83 26.83 23.28
C ASP A 315 -7.40 26.98 23.75
N MET A 316 -7.11 28.05 24.48
CA MET A 316 -5.76 28.50 24.79
C MET A 316 -5.66 28.89 26.28
N PRO A 317 -4.44 28.84 26.87
CA PRO A 317 -4.21 29.29 28.24
C PRO A 317 -4.37 30.81 28.39
N MET A 318 -4.52 31.57 27.29
CA MET A 318 -4.73 33.01 27.27
C MET A 318 -5.81 33.41 26.28
N SER A 319 -6.44 34.56 26.51
CA SER A 319 -7.33 35.18 25.53
C SER A 319 -6.61 35.61 24.27
N LEU A 320 -7.19 35.31 23.11
CA LEU A 320 -6.65 35.73 21.82
C LEU A 320 -7.20 37.07 21.34
N LYS A 321 -8.17 37.68 22.04
CA LYS A 321 -8.72 39.00 21.70
C LYS A 321 -7.61 40.05 21.71
N GLY A 322 -7.49 40.82 20.61
CA GLY A 322 -6.44 41.82 20.42
C GLY A 322 -5.09 41.23 19.98
N LYS A 323 -4.89 39.91 19.97
CA LYS A 323 -3.65 39.27 19.48
C LYS A 323 -3.58 39.26 17.94
N THR A 324 -2.38 39.27 17.43
CA THR A 324 -2.13 39.17 15.99
C THR A 324 -2.10 37.73 15.54
N VAL A 325 -2.95 37.37 14.56
CA VAL A 325 -2.92 36.13 13.87
C VAL A 325 -2.16 36.25 12.54
N SER A 326 -1.27 35.32 12.28
CA SER A 326 -0.61 35.15 10.97
C SER A 326 -1.41 34.20 10.12
N VAL A 327 -1.69 34.57 8.87
CA VAL A 327 -2.53 33.80 7.94
C VAL A 327 -1.74 33.47 6.69
N LYS A 328 -1.69 32.18 6.34
CA LYS A 328 -1.15 31.68 5.07
C LYS A 328 -2.20 30.87 4.34
N VAL A 329 -2.09 30.82 3.03
CA VAL A 329 -3.00 30.08 2.15
C VAL A 329 -2.19 29.30 1.13
N LYS A 330 -2.57 28.09 0.86
CA LYS A 330 -2.18 27.33 -0.35
C LYS A 330 -3.44 26.87 -1.08
N THR A 331 -3.40 26.86 -2.40
CA THR A 331 -4.50 26.34 -3.23
C THR A 331 -4.25 24.88 -3.54
N TYR A 332 -5.31 24.11 -3.82
CA TYR A 332 -5.20 22.74 -4.32
C TYR A 332 -6.10 22.53 -5.55
N ASN A 333 -5.66 21.69 -6.51
CA ASN A 333 -6.33 21.48 -7.78
C ASN A 333 -7.06 20.14 -7.88
N ASP A 334 -6.57 19.09 -7.23
CA ASP A 334 -7.12 17.74 -7.32
C ASP A 334 -7.76 17.34 -5.99
N THR A 335 -8.87 16.60 -6.04
CA THR A 335 -9.61 16.16 -4.85
C THR A 335 -9.21 14.76 -4.38
N LYS A 336 -8.75 13.89 -5.29
CA LYS A 336 -8.29 12.54 -4.95
C LYS A 336 -6.87 12.57 -4.37
N TYR A 337 -5.95 13.21 -5.11
CA TYR A 337 -4.58 13.45 -4.69
C TYR A 337 -4.35 14.96 -4.71
N LYS A 338 -4.37 15.59 -3.54
CA LYS A 338 -4.29 17.05 -3.46
C LYS A 338 -2.98 17.55 -4.06
N ALA A 339 -3.09 18.39 -5.08
CA ALA A 339 -1.98 19.05 -5.74
C ALA A 339 -1.90 20.51 -5.25
N TYR A 340 -1.06 20.75 -4.27
CA TYR A 340 -0.94 22.05 -3.61
C TYR A 340 -0.02 23.01 -4.34
N SER A 341 -0.39 24.30 -4.35
CA SER A 341 0.54 25.37 -4.66
C SER A 341 1.58 25.56 -3.53
N TYR A 342 2.55 26.42 -3.75
CA TYR A 342 3.32 27.00 -2.65
C TYR A 342 2.40 27.81 -1.71
N ASP A 343 2.85 28.00 -0.47
CA ASP A 343 2.18 28.90 0.46
C ASP A 343 2.25 30.35 -0.04
N SER A 344 1.21 31.13 0.25
CA SER A 344 1.24 32.58 0.15
C SER A 344 2.27 33.17 1.10
N LYS A 345 2.67 34.43 0.86
CA LYS A 345 3.23 35.25 1.94
C LYS A 345 2.23 35.35 3.07
N ALA A 346 2.73 35.39 4.30
CA ALA A 346 1.86 35.55 5.47
C ALA A 346 1.24 36.94 5.49
N LYS A 347 -0.07 36.98 5.80
CA LYS A 347 -0.81 38.22 6.07
C LYS A 347 -1.20 38.24 7.54
N LYS A 348 -1.01 39.39 8.22
CA LYS A 348 -1.34 39.54 9.62
C LYS A 348 -2.71 40.23 9.79
N ALA A 349 -3.48 39.83 10.81
CA ALA A 349 -4.74 40.46 11.21
C ALA A 349 -4.86 40.43 12.74
N LYS A 350 -5.63 41.35 13.34
CA LYS A 350 -5.96 41.36 14.78
C LYS A 350 -7.25 40.58 15.04
N ILE A 351 -7.26 39.74 16.06
CA ILE A 351 -8.43 39.02 16.56
C ILE A 351 -9.24 39.93 17.48
#